data_1b02902507bfb5a5f7d2620dc76a104c
#
_entry.id   1b02902507bfb5a5f7d2620dc76a104c
#
_cell.length_a   1.000
_cell.length_b   1.000
_cell.length_c   1.000
_cell.angle_alpha   90.00
_cell.angle_beta   90.00
_cell.angle_gamma   90.00
#
_symmetry.space_group_name_H-M   'P 1'
#
loop_
_entity.id
_entity.type
_entity.pdbx_description
1 polymer ?
#
loop_
_entity_poly.entity_id
_entity_poly.type
_entity_poly.pdbx_seq_one_letter_code
_entity_poly.pdbx_strand_id
1 'polypeptide(L)'
;MTNSDTHVTWREMVKRTQVEVSERTVAQWLCEHASGCDADEFSGILDELVSERSAQHLHSMLSRYAAGEPLQYVMGRWAFRRLDLL
;
A
#
# COMPACT_ATOMS: atom_id res chain seq x y z
N MET A 1 2.08 0.37 -21.49
CA MET A 1 2.59 1.09 -20.71
C MET A 1 1.92 1.27 -19.46
N THR A 2 0.73 1.60 -19.47
CA THR A 2 0.03 1.78 -18.25
C THR A 2 -0.13 0.52 -17.45
N ASN A 3 0.15 -0.62 -18.03
CA ASN A 3 -0.06 -1.87 -17.34
C ASN A 3 1.06 -2.30 -16.47
N SER A 4 2.12 -1.53 -16.43
CA SER A 4 3.27 -1.96 -15.66
C SER A 4 2.95 -2.14 -14.19
N ASP A 5 2.01 -1.38 -13.64
CA ASP A 5 1.69 -1.50 -12.23
C ASP A 5 0.96 -2.78 -11.91
N THR A 6 0.20 -3.29 -12.85
CA THR A 6 -0.56 -4.51 -12.61
C THR A 6 0.19 -5.76 -12.96
N HIS A 7 1.41 -5.57 -13.46
CA HIS A 7 2.24 -6.70 -13.84
C HIS A 7 3.47 -6.84 -12.95
N VAL A 8 3.44 -6.23 -11.79
CA VAL A 8 4.55 -6.33 -10.86
C VAL A 8 4.11 -7.09 -9.63
N THR A 9 5.07 -7.69 -8.95
CA THR A 9 4.77 -8.39 -7.71
C THR A 9 4.70 -7.38 -6.58
N TRP A 10 4.16 -7.82 -5.46
CA TRP A 10 4.11 -6.96 -4.27
C TRP A 10 5.51 -6.60 -3.81
N ARG A 11 6.45 -7.51 -3.97
CA ARG A 11 7.84 -7.25 -3.61
C ARG A 11 8.38 -6.04 -4.40
N GLU A 12 8.08 -6.02 -5.69
CA GLU A 12 8.50 -4.93 -6.54
C GLU A 12 7.75 -3.65 -6.20
N MET A 13 6.48 -3.78 -5.89
CA MET A 13 5.65 -2.62 -5.55
C MET A 13 6.15 -1.94 -4.28
N VAL A 14 6.58 -2.71 -3.28
CA VAL A 14 7.15 -2.15 -2.07
C VAL A 14 8.40 -1.35 -2.40
N LYS A 15 9.25 -1.87 -3.27
CA LYS A 15 10.46 -1.18 -3.65
C LYS A 15 10.16 0.15 -4.33
N ARG A 16 9.20 0.14 -5.23
CA ARG A 16 8.80 1.36 -5.93
C ARG A 16 8.23 2.38 -4.98
N THR A 17 7.39 1.91 -4.08
CA THR A 17 6.78 2.80 -3.11
C THR A 17 7.82 3.38 -2.17
N GLN A 18 8.81 2.58 -1.81
CA GLN A 18 9.88 3.02 -0.94
C GLN A 18 10.66 4.18 -1.54
N VAL A 19 10.84 4.15 -2.85
CA VAL A 19 11.52 5.24 -3.54
C VAL A 19 10.71 6.52 -3.43
N GLU A 20 9.39 6.41 -3.58
CA GLU A 20 8.54 7.59 -3.56
C GLU A 20 8.39 8.20 -2.18
N VAL A 21 8.26 7.37 -1.15
CA VAL A 21 8.04 7.90 0.19
C VAL A 21 9.31 8.02 1.00
N SER A 22 10.40 7.48 0.50
CA SER A 22 11.72 7.56 1.13
C SER A 22 11.78 6.89 2.50
N GLU A 23 10.81 6.07 2.83
CA GLU A 23 10.82 5.34 4.09
C GLU A 23 10.29 3.94 3.87
N ARG A 24 11.08 2.98 4.29
CA ARG A 24 10.74 1.60 4.06
C ARG A 24 9.50 1.16 4.85
N THR A 25 9.41 1.58 6.09
CA THR A 25 8.29 1.21 6.93
C THR A 25 6.98 1.75 6.39
N VAL A 26 7.01 3.00 5.94
CA VAL A 26 5.82 3.63 5.36
C VAL A 26 5.41 2.91 4.10
N ALA A 27 6.39 2.57 3.25
CA ALA A 27 6.10 1.88 2.01
C ALA A 27 5.43 0.54 2.29
N GLN A 28 5.94 -0.19 3.25
CA GLN A 28 5.39 -1.48 3.59
C GLN A 28 3.97 -1.34 4.14
N TRP A 29 3.76 -0.40 5.02
CA TRP A 29 2.43 -0.18 5.60
C TRP A 29 1.41 0.16 4.53
N LEU A 30 1.77 1.03 3.60
CA LEU A 30 0.86 1.39 2.53
C LEU A 30 0.51 0.20 1.65
N CYS A 31 1.50 -0.62 1.34
CA CYS A 31 1.25 -1.80 0.52
C CYS A 31 0.41 -2.82 1.27
N GLU A 32 0.64 -2.98 2.55
CA GLU A 32 -0.20 -3.89 3.35
C GLU A 32 -1.65 -3.45 3.33
N HIS A 33 -1.88 -2.17 3.50
CA HIS A 33 -3.25 -1.66 3.46
C HIS A 33 -3.87 -1.82 2.09
N ALA A 34 -3.10 -1.59 1.05
CA ALA A 34 -3.62 -1.72 -0.31
C ALA A 34 -3.97 -3.17 -0.63
N SER A 35 -3.23 -4.11 -0.06
CA SER A 35 -3.48 -5.52 -0.32
C SER A 35 -4.60 -6.08 0.55
N GLY A 36 -4.91 -5.41 1.64
CA GLY A 36 -5.89 -5.91 2.59
C GLY A 36 -5.35 -6.99 3.51
N CYS A 37 -4.05 -7.18 3.53
CA CYS A 37 -3.41 -8.21 4.35
C CYS A 37 -2.70 -7.59 5.52
N ASP A 38 -2.53 -8.36 6.58
CA ASP A 38 -1.68 -7.90 7.67
C ASP A 38 -0.23 -8.26 7.34
N ALA A 39 0.68 -7.98 8.25
CA ALA A 39 2.11 -8.17 7.97
C ALA A 39 2.45 -9.62 7.64
N ASP A 40 1.88 -10.55 8.37
CA ASP A 40 2.16 -11.97 8.13
C ASP A 40 1.61 -12.44 6.80
N GLU A 41 0.39 -12.03 6.51
CA GLU A 41 -0.24 -12.41 5.26
C GLU A 41 0.47 -11.77 4.08
N PHE A 42 0.89 -10.53 4.26
CA PHE A 42 1.57 -9.81 3.20
C PHE A 42 2.88 -10.48 2.84
N SER A 43 3.59 -10.99 3.84
CA SER A 43 4.82 -11.73 3.59
C SER A 43 4.59 -12.90 2.67
N GLY A 44 3.42 -13.53 2.76
CA GLY A 44 3.11 -14.69 1.94
C GLY A 44 2.71 -14.36 0.52
N ILE A 45 2.41 -13.10 0.23
CA ILE A 45 1.98 -12.73 -1.12
C ILE A 45 3.01 -11.88 -1.84
N LEU A 46 4.22 -11.78 -1.31
CA LEU A 46 5.24 -10.92 -1.92
C LEU A 46 5.54 -11.27 -3.37
N ASP A 47 5.41 -12.53 -3.72
CA ASP A 47 5.68 -12.96 -5.08
C ASP A 47 4.43 -13.01 -5.95
N GLU A 48 3.31 -12.60 -5.42
CA GLU A 48 2.08 -12.55 -6.21
C GLU A 48 1.96 -11.20 -6.90
N LEU A 49 1.26 -11.20 -8.00
CA LEU A 49 1.07 -9.98 -8.76
C LEU A 49 0.08 -9.06 -8.06
N VAL A 50 0.36 -7.78 -8.13
CA VAL A 50 -0.53 -6.77 -7.58
C VAL A 50 -1.76 -6.67 -8.47
N SER A 51 -2.95 -6.73 -7.91
CA SER A 51 -4.15 -6.58 -8.70
C SER A 51 -4.35 -5.12 -9.06
N GLU A 52 -5.11 -4.90 -10.11
CA GLU A 52 -5.38 -3.54 -10.57
C GLU A 52 -6.07 -2.73 -9.50
N ARG A 53 -7.01 -3.34 -8.81
CA ARG A 53 -7.74 -2.67 -7.74
C ARG A 53 -6.80 -2.26 -6.61
N SER A 54 -5.90 -3.16 -6.21
CA SER A 54 -4.93 -2.84 -5.16
C SER A 54 -3.97 -1.77 -5.61
N ALA A 55 -3.56 -1.79 -6.86
CA ALA A 55 -2.68 -0.76 -7.39
C ALA A 55 -3.34 0.60 -7.35
N GLN A 56 -4.61 0.67 -7.72
CA GLN A 56 -5.34 1.92 -7.68
C GLN A 56 -5.49 2.44 -6.26
N HIS A 57 -5.75 1.54 -5.33
CA HIS A 57 -5.88 1.91 -3.93
C HIS A 57 -4.55 2.46 -3.41
N LEU A 58 -3.47 1.80 -3.75
CA LEU A 58 -2.15 2.25 -3.34
C LEU A 58 -1.83 3.61 -3.92
N HIS A 59 -2.12 3.81 -5.20
CA HIS A 59 -1.87 5.11 -5.84
C HIS A 59 -2.66 6.22 -5.17
N SER A 60 -3.89 5.93 -4.80
CA SER A 60 -4.72 6.89 -4.12
C SER A 60 -4.11 7.30 -2.79
N MET A 61 -3.64 6.33 -2.02
CA MET A 61 -3.00 6.61 -0.75
C MET A 61 -1.69 7.37 -0.92
N LEU A 62 -0.91 7.00 -1.92
CA LEU A 62 0.35 7.68 -2.19
C LEU A 62 0.13 9.13 -2.58
N SER A 63 -0.90 9.37 -3.37
CA SER A 63 -1.23 10.70 -3.82
C SER A 63 -1.56 11.60 -2.63
N ARG A 64 -2.32 11.09 -1.69
CA ARG A 64 -2.67 11.85 -0.51
C ARG A 64 -1.47 12.09 0.39
N TYR A 65 -0.65 11.06 0.53
CA TYR A 65 0.56 11.20 1.34
C TYR A 65 1.51 12.22 0.73
N ALA A 66 1.64 12.18 -0.59
CA ALA A 66 2.51 13.12 -1.30
C ALA A 66 1.97 14.55 -1.23
N ALA A 67 0.67 14.70 -1.08
CA ALA A 67 0.06 16.01 -0.97
C ALA A 67 0.25 16.63 0.41
N GLY A 68 0.87 15.89 1.32
CA GLY A 68 1.16 16.41 2.64
C GLY A 68 0.26 15.90 3.76
N GLU A 69 -0.64 14.98 3.45
CA GLU A 69 -1.49 14.45 4.50
C GLU A 69 -0.68 13.52 5.40
N PRO A 70 -0.91 13.56 6.70
CA PRO A 70 -0.19 12.67 7.61
C PRO A 70 -0.52 11.21 7.30
N LEU A 71 0.44 10.35 7.47
CA LEU A 71 0.26 8.94 7.20
C LEU A 71 -0.91 8.35 7.97
N GLN A 72 -1.04 8.70 9.24
CA GLN A 72 -2.13 8.17 10.02
C GLN A 72 -3.48 8.61 9.48
N TYR A 73 -3.53 9.74 8.80
CA TYR A 73 -4.75 10.20 8.16
C TYR A 73 -5.04 9.39 6.91
N VAL A 74 -4.00 9.15 6.12
CA VAL A 74 -4.13 8.40 4.89
C VAL A 74 -4.60 6.97 5.16
N MET A 75 -3.99 6.34 6.14
CA MET A 75 -4.31 4.95 6.48
C MET A 75 -5.46 4.84 7.46
N GLY A 76 -5.72 5.90 8.17
CA GLY A 76 -6.68 5.89 9.26
C GLY A 76 -8.09 5.53 8.84
N ARG A 77 -8.45 5.84 7.61
CA ARG A 77 -9.78 5.53 7.13
C ARG A 77 -10.04 4.04 7.20
N TRP A 78 -9.03 3.26 6.88
CA TRP A 78 -9.18 1.83 6.87
C TRP A 78 -8.93 1.23 8.25
N ALA A 79 -7.96 1.75 8.96
CA ALA A 79 -7.70 1.29 10.30
C ALA A 79 -8.84 1.66 11.25
N PHE A 80 -9.46 2.77 10.96
CA PHE A 80 -10.54 3.27 11.78
C PHE A 80 -11.70 2.30 11.87
N ARG A 81 -11.96 1.61 10.79
CA ARG A 81 -13.01 0.62 10.80
C ARG A 81 -12.75 -0.47 11.80
N ARG A 82 -11.50 -0.81 11.96
CA ARG A 82 -11.12 -1.81 12.92
C ARG A 82 -11.32 -1.31 14.33
N LEU A 83 -11.03 -0.07 14.55
CA LEU A 83 -11.19 0.53 15.86
C LEU A 83 -12.64 0.58 16.27
N ASP A 84 -13.51 0.71 15.31
CA ASP A 84 -14.91 0.73 15.59
C ASP A 84 -15.41 -0.54 16.22
N LEU A 85 -14.70 -1.58 16.02
CA LEU A 85 -15.11 -2.86 16.56
C LEU A 85 -14.77 -3.01 18.01
N LEU A 86 -14.00 -2.12 18.51
CA LEU A 86 -13.65 -2.13 19.89
C LEU A 86 -14.71 -1.50 20.72
#